data_0373fd3ab78d77d38b5de5e64c1901e5
#
_entry.id   0373fd3ab78d77d38b5de5e64c1901e5
#
_cell.length_a   1.000
_cell.length_b   1.000
_cell.length_c   1.000
_cell.angle_alpha   90.00
_cell.angle_beta   90.00
_cell.angle_gamma   90.00
#
_symmetry.space_group_name_H-M   'P 1'
#
loop_
_entity.id
_entity.type
_entity.pdbx_description
1 polymer ?
#
loop_
_entity_poly.entity_id
_entity_poly.type
_entity_poly.pdbx_seq_one_letter_code
_entity_poly.pdbx_strand_id
1 'polypeptide(L)'
;LVGSEMCIRDRYEWSEERAAGLHVVEALKLDEKQVFKTLVGKGDKIGYVVFCIPVAEELDMKQAARVSHNKSVELVHVKDLLGITGYLRGGCSPVGMKKAFPTYFDATMEPQKFVYVSAGLRGMQMKVNPKDLASVVNAEFVELTMDH
;
A
#
# COMPACT_ATOMS: atom_id res chain seq x y z
N LEU A 1 11.93 2.46 10.46
CA LEU A 1 12.41 2.17 9.12
C LEU A 1 13.90 2.31 9.02
N VAL A 2 14.48 1.53 8.19
CA VAL A 2 15.92 1.54 7.93
C VAL A 2 16.29 2.86 7.23
N GLY A 3 17.20 3.61 7.81
CA GLY A 3 17.69 4.84 7.21
C GLY A 3 16.72 6.00 7.33
N SER A 4 16.77 6.74 8.41
CA SER A 4 15.88 7.88 8.64
C SER A 4 15.99 8.95 7.53
N GLU A 5 17.14 9.08 6.90
CA GLU A 5 17.35 9.99 5.77
C GLU A 5 16.61 9.54 4.51
N MET A 6 16.21 8.28 4.43
CA MET A 6 15.44 7.72 3.32
C MET A 6 13.93 7.79 3.56
N CYS A 7 13.52 8.24 4.74
CA CYS A 7 12.13 8.22 5.17
C CYS A 7 11.73 9.58 5.73
N ILE A 8 11.01 10.35 4.93
CA ILE A 8 10.49 11.67 5.33
C ILE A 8 9.01 11.52 5.60
N ARG A 9 8.55 12.02 6.75
CA ARG A 9 7.15 11.96 7.15
C ARG A 9 6.47 13.29 6.90
N ASP A 10 5.36 13.24 6.13
CA ASP A 10 4.51 14.39 5.88
C ASP A 10 3.18 14.21 6.58
N ARG A 11 2.65 15.29 7.12
CA ARG A 11 1.35 15.30 7.81
C ARG A 11 0.30 16.01 6.98
N TYR A 12 -0.94 15.53 7.09
CA TYR A 12 -2.11 16.14 6.48
C TYR A 12 -3.34 15.88 7.35
N GLU A 13 -4.39 16.67 7.13
CA GLU A 13 -5.66 16.45 7.84
C GLU A 13 -6.42 15.30 7.20
N TRP A 14 -6.70 14.26 7.97
CA TRP A 14 -7.40 13.08 7.49
C TRP A 14 -8.91 13.29 7.51
N SER A 15 -9.62 12.76 6.48
CA SER A 15 -11.08 12.84 6.39
C SER A 15 -11.65 11.51 5.91
N GLU A 16 -12.72 11.05 6.58
CA GLU A 16 -13.46 9.85 6.15
C GLU A 16 -14.34 10.09 4.94
N GLU A 17 -14.70 11.35 4.69
CA GLU A 17 -15.62 11.72 3.61
C GLU A 17 -15.00 11.63 2.23
N ARG A 18 -13.70 11.58 2.15
CA ARG A 18 -12.98 11.49 0.88
C ARG A 18 -12.27 10.16 0.75
N ALA A 19 -12.10 9.70 -0.50
CA ALA A 19 -11.21 8.58 -0.77
C ALA A 19 -9.83 8.92 -0.21
N ALA A 20 -9.37 8.13 0.76
CA ALA A 20 -8.20 8.47 1.57
C ALA A 20 -6.97 8.80 0.73
N GLY A 21 -6.70 8.00 -0.33
CA GLY A 21 -5.51 8.20 -1.16
C GLY A 21 -5.56 9.49 -1.98
N LEU A 22 -6.69 9.79 -2.61
CA LEU A 22 -6.84 11.01 -3.40
C LEU A 22 -6.85 12.25 -2.52
N HIS A 23 -7.36 12.14 -1.31
CA HIS A 23 -7.29 13.23 -0.34
C HIS A 23 -5.83 13.56 0.03
N VAL A 24 -4.98 12.56 0.17
CA VAL A 24 -3.54 12.75 0.43
C VAL A 24 -2.90 13.54 -0.71
N VAL A 25 -3.16 13.14 -1.95
CA VAL A 25 -2.63 13.84 -3.13
C VAL A 25 -3.01 15.31 -3.10
N GLU A 26 -4.29 15.60 -2.85
CA GLU A 26 -4.80 16.95 -2.81
C GLU A 26 -4.22 17.75 -1.62
N ALA A 27 -4.23 17.15 -0.43
CA ALA A 27 -3.79 17.82 0.79
C ALA A 27 -2.30 18.16 0.80
N LEU A 28 -1.47 17.28 0.25
CA LEU A 28 -0.02 17.45 0.22
C LEU A 28 0.49 17.97 -1.13
N LYS A 29 -0.40 18.23 -2.08
CA LYS A 29 -0.06 18.70 -3.42
C LYS A 29 0.97 17.79 -4.12
N LEU A 30 0.75 16.49 -4.02
CA LEU A 30 1.64 15.48 -4.60
C LEU A 30 1.15 15.05 -5.99
N ASP A 31 2.05 14.43 -6.75
CA ASP A 31 1.68 13.74 -7.98
C ASP A 31 1.01 12.41 -7.60
N GLU A 32 -0.22 12.19 -8.06
CA GLU A 32 -0.97 10.96 -7.75
C GLU A 32 -0.24 9.68 -8.15
N LYS A 33 0.67 9.75 -9.12
CA LYS A 33 1.48 8.60 -9.57
C LYS A 33 2.56 8.23 -8.58
N GLN A 34 2.87 9.11 -7.63
CA GLN A 34 3.87 8.86 -6.59
C GLN A 34 3.26 8.40 -5.28
N VAL A 35 1.93 8.46 -5.15
CA VAL A 35 1.24 8.10 -3.90
C VAL A 35 0.60 6.73 -4.06
N PHE A 36 0.89 5.84 -3.13
CA PHE A 36 0.44 4.45 -3.18
C PHE A 36 -0.41 4.12 -1.96
N LYS A 37 -1.44 3.32 -2.18
CA LYS A 37 -2.30 2.80 -1.12
C LYS A 37 -1.97 1.35 -0.86
N THR A 38 -2.13 0.93 0.38
CA THR A 38 -1.89 -0.43 0.82
C THR A 38 -3.21 -1.16 1.01
N LEU A 39 -3.40 -2.22 0.25
CA LEU A 39 -4.60 -3.04 0.29
C LEU A 39 -4.26 -4.42 0.84
N VAL A 40 -5.17 -5.01 1.60
CA VAL A 40 -5.02 -6.35 2.14
C VAL A 40 -6.11 -7.23 1.56
N GLY A 41 -5.70 -8.33 0.97
CA GLY A 41 -6.61 -9.33 0.44
C GLY A 41 -6.47 -10.66 1.19
N LYS A 42 -7.49 -11.48 1.09
CA LYS A 42 -7.45 -12.85 1.57
C LYS A 42 -7.56 -13.78 0.37
N GLY A 43 -6.55 -14.62 0.20
CA GLY A 43 -6.52 -15.64 -0.85
C GLY A 43 -7.22 -16.91 -0.41
N ASP A 44 -7.66 -17.68 -1.37
CA ASP A 44 -8.30 -18.98 -1.11
C ASP A 44 -7.30 -20.06 -0.69
N LYS A 45 -6.05 -19.94 -1.12
CA LYS A 45 -4.99 -20.92 -0.82
C LYS A 45 -3.96 -20.39 0.15
N ILE A 46 -3.43 -19.23 -0.16
CA ILE A 46 -2.44 -18.52 0.67
C ILE A 46 -3.17 -17.40 1.38
N GLY A 47 -3.20 -17.41 2.68
CA GLY A 47 -4.00 -16.50 3.51
C GLY A 47 -3.96 -15.02 3.12
N TYR A 48 -3.56 -14.16 4.03
CA TYR A 48 -3.57 -12.72 3.75
C TYR A 48 -2.38 -12.31 2.89
N VAL A 49 -2.63 -11.41 1.95
CA VAL A 49 -1.65 -10.87 0.99
C VAL A 49 -1.79 -9.37 0.93
N VAL A 50 -0.68 -8.67 0.82
CA VAL A 50 -0.64 -7.20 0.81
C VAL A 50 -0.28 -6.70 -0.58
N PHE A 51 -0.99 -5.68 -1.04
CA PHE A 51 -0.76 -5.05 -2.34
C PHE A 51 -0.65 -3.55 -2.19
N CYS A 52 0.37 -2.95 -2.78
CA CYS A 52 0.52 -1.50 -2.86
C CYS A 52 0.38 -1.06 -4.31
N ILE A 53 -0.59 -0.21 -4.57
CA ILE A 53 -0.90 0.28 -5.91
C ILE A 53 -1.07 1.81 -5.89
N PRO A 54 -0.96 2.48 -7.06
CA PRO A 54 -1.23 3.92 -7.12
C PRO A 54 -2.63 4.23 -6.59
N VAL A 55 -2.75 5.33 -5.84
CA VAL A 55 -4.01 5.70 -5.17
C VAL A 55 -5.18 5.91 -6.14
N ALA A 56 -4.89 6.33 -7.37
CA ALA A 56 -5.92 6.57 -8.39
C ALA A 56 -6.32 5.32 -9.16
N GLU A 57 -5.62 4.21 -8.96
CA GLU A 57 -5.84 2.97 -9.70
C GLU A 57 -6.64 1.95 -8.88
N GLU A 58 -7.15 0.95 -9.58
CA GLU A 58 -7.85 -0.18 -8.95
C GLU A 58 -7.01 -1.45 -9.10
N LEU A 59 -7.07 -2.29 -8.08
CA LEU A 59 -6.40 -3.59 -8.10
C LEU A 59 -7.10 -4.51 -9.10
N ASP A 60 -6.31 -5.09 -10.02
CA ASP A 60 -6.79 -6.16 -10.88
C ASP A 60 -6.84 -7.45 -10.06
N MET A 61 -8.05 -7.88 -9.68
CA MET A 61 -8.24 -9.02 -8.78
C MET A 61 -7.73 -10.33 -9.37
N LYS A 62 -7.83 -10.50 -10.67
CA LYS A 62 -7.29 -11.70 -11.35
C LYS A 62 -5.77 -11.72 -11.29
N GLN A 63 -5.17 -10.56 -11.54
CA GLN A 63 -3.72 -10.41 -11.48
C GLN A 63 -3.21 -10.61 -10.05
N ALA A 64 -3.92 -10.04 -9.08
CA ALA A 64 -3.60 -10.20 -7.66
C ALA A 64 -3.60 -11.69 -7.26
N ALA A 65 -4.60 -12.43 -7.69
CA ALA A 65 -4.68 -13.85 -7.42
C ALA A 65 -3.52 -14.61 -8.07
N ARG A 66 -3.25 -14.31 -9.32
CA ARG A 66 -2.20 -14.98 -10.09
C ARG A 66 -0.82 -14.79 -9.46
N VAL A 67 -0.42 -13.56 -9.18
CA VAL A 67 0.92 -13.26 -8.63
C VAL A 67 1.10 -13.79 -7.22
N SER A 68 0.03 -13.90 -6.45
CA SER A 68 0.07 -14.41 -5.08
C SER A 68 -0.19 -15.91 -4.97
N HIS A 69 -0.27 -16.60 -6.10
CA HIS A 69 -0.46 -18.06 -6.17
C HIS A 69 -1.79 -18.54 -5.56
N ASN A 70 -2.83 -17.72 -5.73
CA ASN A 70 -4.20 -18.03 -5.35
C ASN A 70 -5.07 -18.21 -6.59
N LYS A 71 -6.19 -18.89 -6.48
CA LYS A 71 -7.21 -18.92 -7.52
C LYS A 71 -8.06 -17.68 -7.47
N SER A 72 -8.33 -17.20 -6.28
CA SER A 72 -9.11 -15.98 -6.04
C SER A 72 -8.58 -15.23 -4.84
N VAL A 73 -8.77 -13.91 -4.85
CA VAL A 73 -8.43 -13.02 -3.75
C VAL A 73 -9.61 -12.09 -3.54
N GLU A 74 -9.99 -11.89 -2.30
CA GLU A 74 -11.00 -10.89 -1.91
C GLU A 74 -10.35 -9.88 -0.99
N LEU A 75 -10.66 -8.60 -1.18
CA LEU A 75 -10.20 -7.58 -0.25
C LEU A 75 -10.89 -7.78 1.10
N VAL A 76 -10.14 -7.64 2.18
CA VAL A 76 -10.69 -7.80 3.53
C VAL A 76 -11.65 -6.66 3.84
N HIS A 77 -12.63 -6.92 4.70
CA HIS A 77 -13.56 -5.89 5.16
C HIS A 77 -12.79 -4.87 6.02
N VAL A 78 -13.19 -3.61 5.90
CA VAL A 78 -12.59 -2.51 6.69
C VAL A 78 -12.64 -2.81 8.19
N LYS A 79 -13.73 -3.41 8.67
CA LYS A 79 -13.89 -3.76 10.09
C LYS A 79 -12.87 -4.79 10.59
N ASP A 80 -12.31 -5.59 9.70
CA ASP A 80 -11.35 -6.65 10.06
C ASP A 80 -9.90 -6.21 9.93
N LEU A 81 -9.66 -5.08 9.26
CA LEU A 81 -8.32 -4.61 8.92
C LEU A 81 -7.43 -4.40 10.15
N LEU A 82 -7.96 -3.78 11.19
CA LEU A 82 -7.22 -3.52 12.43
C LEU A 82 -6.75 -4.82 13.09
N GLY A 83 -7.63 -5.81 13.16
CA GLY A 83 -7.29 -7.10 13.76
C GLY A 83 -6.22 -7.86 12.98
N ILE A 84 -6.21 -7.71 11.65
CA ILE A 84 -5.28 -8.40 10.77
C ILE A 84 -3.92 -7.70 10.75
N THR A 85 -3.90 -6.38 10.57
CA THR A 85 -2.68 -5.61 10.29
C THR A 85 -2.18 -4.79 11.46
N GLY A 86 -3.05 -4.39 12.37
CA GLY A 86 -2.74 -3.42 13.41
C GLY A 86 -2.99 -1.97 12.96
N TYR A 87 -3.47 -1.76 11.73
CA TYR A 87 -3.73 -0.44 11.18
C TYR A 87 -5.20 -0.24 10.85
N LEU A 88 -5.64 1.01 10.91
CA LEU A 88 -6.98 1.43 10.48
C LEU A 88 -6.94 1.82 9.00
N ARG A 89 -8.13 1.79 8.36
CA ARG A 89 -8.29 2.32 7.02
C ARG A 89 -7.82 3.78 6.98
N GLY A 90 -7.06 4.14 5.96
CA GLY A 90 -6.46 5.47 5.84
C GLY A 90 -5.11 5.59 6.53
N GLY A 91 -4.75 4.62 7.35
CA GLY A 91 -3.45 4.56 8.03
C GLY A 91 -2.73 3.24 7.83
N CYS A 92 -3.15 2.42 6.87
CA CYS A 92 -2.54 1.12 6.63
C CYS A 92 -1.21 1.28 5.91
N SER A 93 -0.12 0.99 6.62
CA SER A 93 1.24 1.00 6.07
C SER A 93 1.63 -0.40 5.62
N PRO A 94 2.46 -0.53 4.56
CA PRO A 94 3.02 -1.84 4.20
C PRO A 94 4.07 -2.32 5.21
N VAL A 95 4.53 -1.43 6.09
CA VAL A 95 5.58 -1.72 7.07
C VAL A 95 4.98 -1.86 8.46
N GLY A 96 5.53 -2.76 9.27
CA GLY A 96 5.16 -2.85 10.69
C GLY A 96 3.81 -3.49 10.95
N MET A 97 3.28 -4.26 10.04
CA MET A 97 2.07 -5.04 10.29
C MET A 97 2.32 -6.08 11.39
N LYS A 98 1.24 -6.50 12.06
CA LYS A 98 1.32 -7.50 13.14
C LYS A 98 2.04 -8.77 12.74
N LYS A 99 1.93 -9.15 11.46
CA LYS A 99 2.62 -10.31 10.89
C LYS A 99 3.22 -9.92 9.54
N ALA A 100 4.27 -10.63 9.14
CA ALA A 100 4.83 -10.49 7.80
C ALA A 100 3.98 -11.28 6.82
N PHE A 101 3.19 -10.58 6.01
CA PHE A 101 2.41 -11.18 4.94
C PHE A 101 3.14 -11.06 3.61
N PRO A 102 2.93 -11.99 2.67
CA PRO A 102 3.43 -11.82 1.30
C PRO A 102 2.98 -10.46 0.76
N THR A 103 3.91 -9.70 0.21
CA THR A 103 3.67 -8.32 -0.21
C THR A 103 4.09 -8.11 -1.65
N TYR A 104 3.25 -7.43 -2.41
CA TYR A 104 3.48 -7.12 -3.82
C TYR A 104 3.29 -5.65 -4.05
N PHE A 105 4.24 -5.04 -4.75
CA PHE A 105 4.21 -3.63 -5.13
C PHE A 105 3.95 -3.52 -6.62
N ASP A 106 3.11 -2.59 -7.02
CA ASP A 106 2.87 -2.36 -8.43
C ASP A 106 4.15 -1.98 -9.17
N ALA A 107 4.32 -2.49 -10.38
CA ALA A 107 5.53 -2.28 -11.18
C ALA A 107 5.84 -0.80 -11.41
N THR A 108 4.84 0.07 -11.43
CA THR A 108 5.04 1.51 -11.60
C THR A 108 5.82 2.16 -10.46
N MET A 109 5.92 1.49 -9.32
CA MET A 109 6.66 1.97 -8.17
C MET A 109 8.17 1.88 -8.36
N GLU A 110 8.63 0.81 -9.01
CA GLU A 110 10.04 0.47 -9.10
C GLU A 110 10.96 1.56 -9.71
N PRO A 111 10.59 2.19 -10.85
CA PRO A 111 11.48 3.18 -11.48
C PRO A 111 11.49 4.54 -10.78
N GLN A 112 10.62 4.75 -9.81
CA GLN A 112 10.53 6.04 -9.14
C GLN A 112 11.63 6.20 -8.10
N LYS A 113 12.14 7.42 -7.97
CA LYS A 113 13.16 7.74 -6.97
C LYS A 113 12.57 7.70 -5.56
N PHE A 114 11.38 8.27 -5.39
CA PHE A 114 10.64 8.28 -4.14
C PHE A 114 9.16 8.04 -4.39
N VAL A 115 8.52 7.39 -3.44
CA VAL A 115 7.07 7.19 -3.41
C VAL A 115 6.55 7.57 -2.03
N TYR A 116 5.24 7.75 -1.93
CA TYR A 116 4.56 8.08 -0.67
C TYR A 116 3.63 6.93 -0.30
N VAL A 117 3.74 6.47 0.92
CA VAL A 117 2.86 5.46 1.49
C VAL A 117 2.44 5.90 2.88
N SER A 118 1.37 5.32 3.42
CA SER A 118 0.96 5.63 4.79
C SER A 118 2.08 5.29 5.77
N ALA A 119 2.28 6.17 6.74
CA ALA A 119 3.25 5.99 7.82
C ALA A 119 2.69 5.19 9.01
N GLY A 120 1.49 4.63 8.88
CA GLY A 120 0.85 3.84 9.94
C GLY A 120 -0.15 4.60 10.78
N LEU A 121 -0.27 5.90 10.56
CA LEU A 121 -1.25 6.74 11.24
C LEU A 121 -2.05 7.52 10.20
N ARG A 122 -3.33 7.69 10.46
CA ARG A 122 -4.17 8.58 9.66
C ARG A 122 -3.59 10.00 9.74
N GLY A 123 -3.51 10.65 8.59
CA GLY A 123 -2.94 12.00 8.51
C GLY A 123 -1.42 12.05 8.40
N MET A 124 -0.76 10.91 8.21
CA MET A 124 0.70 10.89 8.09
C MET A 124 1.15 10.00 6.93
N GLN A 125 1.95 10.58 6.04
CA GLN A 125 2.57 9.87 4.92
C GLN A 125 4.08 9.83 5.10
N MET A 126 4.70 8.81 4.55
CA MET A 126 6.14 8.67 4.54
C MET A 126 6.63 8.68 3.09
N LYS A 127 7.65 9.49 2.83
CA LYS A 127 8.34 9.55 1.56
C LYS A 127 9.55 8.62 1.63
N VAL A 128 9.63 7.67 0.71
CA VAL A 128 10.63 6.61 0.81
C VAL A 128 11.04 6.12 -0.58
N ASN A 129 12.29 5.65 -0.70
CA ASN A 129 12.75 4.98 -1.90
C ASN A 129 12.04 3.61 -2.02
N PRO A 130 11.41 3.32 -3.17
CA PRO A 130 10.60 2.10 -3.30
C PRO A 130 11.42 0.81 -3.21
N LYS A 131 12.67 0.79 -3.66
CA LYS A 131 13.52 -0.40 -3.58
C LYS A 131 13.93 -0.69 -2.15
N ASP A 132 14.20 0.35 -1.36
CA ASP A 132 14.49 0.20 0.06
C ASP A 132 13.27 -0.31 0.81
N LEU A 133 12.09 0.23 0.50
CA LEU A 133 10.84 -0.23 1.10
C LEU A 133 10.57 -1.69 0.76
N ALA A 134 10.73 -2.06 -0.52
CA ALA A 134 10.55 -3.44 -0.95
C ALA A 134 11.49 -4.40 -0.22
N SER A 135 12.73 -3.98 0.01
CA SER A 135 13.71 -4.78 0.74
C SER A 135 13.28 -5.01 2.19
N VAL A 136 12.75 -3.98 2.85
CA VAL A 136 12.30 -4.07 4.26
C VAL A 136 11.15 -5.06 4.41
N VAL A 137 10.19 -5.07 3.48
CA VAL A 137 9.00 -5.92 3.56
C VAL A 137 9.09 -7.16 2.67
N ASN A 138 10.20 -7.34 2.00
CA ASN A 138 10.43 -8.45 1.06
C ASN A 138 9.37 -8.50 -0.04
N ALA A 139 9.07 -7.35 -0.63
CA ALA A 139 8.06 -7.22 -1.67
C ALA A 139 8.62 -7.51 -3.06
N GLU A 140 7.76 -7.99 -3.96
CA GLU A 140 8.06 -8.12 -5.38
C GLU A 140 7.34 -7.03 -6.16
N PHE A 141 8.00 -6.50 -7.19
CA PHE A 141 7.39 -5.56 -8.13
C PHE A 141 6.71 -6.33 -9.25
N VAL A 142 5.41 -6.16 -9.40
CA VAL A 142 4.59 -6.87 -10.39
C VAL A 142 3.47 -5.95 -10.90
N GLU A 143 2.90 -6.28 -12.04
CA GLU A 143 1.73 -5.53 -12.53
C GLU A 143 0.49 -5.92 -11.73
N LEU A 144 -0.19 -4.94 -11.14
CA LEU A 144 -1.33 -5.16 -10.24
C LEU A 144 -2.58 -4.40 -10.63
N THR A 145 -2.50 -3.41 -11.50
CA THR A 145 -3.64 -2.52 -11.74
C THR A 145 -4.45 -2.87 -12.99
N MET A 146 -5.71 -2.40 -13.01
CA MET A 146 -6.61 -2.59 -14.13
C MET A 146 -6.17 -1.79 -15.36
N ASP A 147 -5.46 -0.70 -15.16
CA ASP A 147 -5.01 0.21 -16.21
C ASP A 147 -3.54 -0.03 -16.54
N HIS A 148 -3.31 -0.84 -17.55
CA HIS A 148 -1.95 -1.15 -18.02
C HIS A 148 -1.94 -1.57 -19.49
#